data_5690023c3e41820aaa03b6a3edb404c7
#
_entry.id   5690023c3e41820aaa03b6a3edb404c7
#
_cell.length_a   1.000
_cell.length_b   1.000
_cell.length_c   1.000
_cell.angle_alpha   90.00
_cell.angle_beta   90.00
_cell.angle_gamma   90.00
#
_symmetry.space_group_name_H-M   'P 1'
#
loop_
_entity.id
_entity.type
_entity.pdbx_description
1 polymer ?
#
loop_
_entity_poly.entity_id
_entity_poly.type
_entity_poly.pdbx_seq_one_letter_code
_entity_poly.pdbx_strand_id
1 'polypeptide(L)'
;MKALEVNMDREQIYSSLAQKNDRRIVLLVMDGVGGIPNKEGKTALEAAHTHNLDLLAQRSSCGLTVPVLPGITPGSGPAHFSLFGYDPIKYNVGRGILEALGLDVSVGPQDMTARGNFCSLQGDVVTDRRAGRISTETNGQLISLLKEKIREIDGVGVELTSGKEHRFVLKLTHPKLSDRLGDADPQVEGEK
;
A
#
# COMPACT_ATOMS: atom_id res chain seq x y z
N MET A 1 15.94 -44.17 -1.11
CA MET A 1 14.88 -43.44 -1.84
C MET A 1 14.85 -42.03 -1.28
N LYS A 2 15.35 -41.01 -2.02
CA LYS A 2 15.15 -39.59 -1.66
C LYS A 2 13.69 -39.27 -1.96
N ALA A 3 12.92 -38.86 -0.95
CA ALA A 3 11.63 -38.31 -1.15
C ALA A 3 11.79 -37.06 -2.07
N LEU A 4 11.17 -37.07 -3.22
CA LEU A 4 10.99 -35.88 -4.04
C LEU A 4 10.07 -34.96 -3.21
N GLU A 5 10.66 -33.96 -2.54
CA GLU A 5 9.91 -32.81 -2.07
C GLU A 5 9.38 -32.08 -3.31
N VAL A 6 8.16 -32.37 -3.68
CA VAL A 6 7.43 -31.61 -4.66
C VAL A 6 7.04 -30.30 -3.96
N ASN A 7 7.92 -29.33 -4.06
CA ASN A 7 7.64 -27.96 -3.59
C ASN A 7 6.70 -27.32 -4.60
N MET A 8 5.43 -27.73 -4.60
CA MET A 8 4.41 -27.11 -5.45
C MET A 8 4.07 -25.73 -4.89
N ASP A 9 4.41 -24.69 -5.64
CA ASP A 9 4.00 -23.31 -5.36
C ASP A 9 2.48 -23.22 -5.45
N ARG A 10 1.85 -22.51 -4.50
CA ARG A 10 0.38 -22.28 -4.47
C ARG A 10 -0.16 -21.72 -5.79
N GLU A 11 0.61 -20.85 -6.45
CA GLU A 11 0.24 -20.27 -7.74
C GLU A 11 0.15 -21.34 -8.85
N GLN A 12 1.06 -22.32 -8.84
CA GLN A 12 1.02 -23.44 -9.78
C GLN A 12 -0.22 -24.31 -9.54
N ILE A 13 -0.59 -24.53 -8.27
CA ILE A 13 -1.81 -25.26 -7.93
C ILE A 13 -3.04 -24.50 -8.45
N TYR A 14 -3.16 -23.21 -8.12
CA TYR A 14 -4.30 -22.40 -8.57
C TYR A 14 -4.40 -22.35 -10.09
N SER A 15 -3.30 -22.15 -10.79
CA SER A 15 -3.26 -22.14 -12.25
C SER A 15 -3.67 -23.48 -12.85
N SER A 16 -3.29 -24.60 -12.22
CA SER A 16 -3.66 -25.94 -12.70
C SER A 16 -5.13 -26.28 -12.50
N LEU A 17 -5.75 -25.69 -11.48
CA LEU A 17 -7.17 -25.90 -11.15
C LEU A 17 -8.10 -24.87 -11.79
N ALA A 18 -7.57 -23.75 -12.27
CA ALA A 18 -8.36 -22.70 -12.88
C ALA A 18 -8.96 -23.16 -14.21
N GLN A 19 -10.27 -23.01 -14.37
CA GLN A 19 -10.99 -23.33 -15.59
C GLN A 19 -11.73 -22.11 -16.10
N LYS A 20 -11.60 -21.84 -17.40
CA LYS A 20 -12.37 -20.78 -18.05
C LYS A 20 -13.85 -21.16 -18.09
N ASN A 21 -14.71 -20.28 -17.60
CA ASN A 21 -16.17 -20.44 -17.61
C ASN A 21 -16.85 -19.06 -17.69
N ASP A 22 -18.16 -19.04 -17.82
CA ASP A 22 -18.96 -17.81 -17.95
C ASP A 22 -19.40 -17.22 -16.60
N ARG A 23 -18.93 -17.77 -15.49
CA ARG A 23 -19.25 -17.26 -14.14
C ARG A 23 -18.51 -15.95 -13.88
N ARG A 24 -19.14 -15.09 -13.13
CA ARG A 24 -18.56 -13.82 -12.71
C ARG A 24 -18.35 -13.84 -11.19
N ILE A 25 -17.18 -13.37 -10.76
CA ILE A 25 -16.85 -13.15 -9.35
C ILE A 25 -16.93 -11.64 -9.12
N VAL A 26 -17.71 -11.23 -8.13
CA VAL A 26 -17.76 -9.84 -7.66
C VAL A 26 -17.12 -9.80 -6.29
N LEU A 27 -16.00 -9.10 -6.17
CA LEU A 27 -15.31 -8.87 -4.91
C LEU A 27 -15.63 -7.44 -4.44
N LEU A 28 -16.42 -7.32 -3.37
CA LEU A 28 -16.71 -6.05 -2.72
C LEU A 28 -15.85 -5.92 -1.46
N VAL A 29 -14.88 -5.03 -1.48
CA VAL A 29 -13.98 -4.76 -0.36
C VAL A 29 -14.40 -3.46 0.32
N MET A 30 -14.84 -3.55 1.58
CA MET A 30 -15.08 -2.40 2.44
C MET A 30 -13.86 -2.20 3.34
N ASP A 31 -12.94 -1.37 2.88
CA ASP A 31 -11.69 -1.09 3.59
C ASP A 31 -11.94 -0.33 4.90
N GLY A 32 -11.22 -0.71 5.96
CA GLY A 32 -11.28 -0.06 7.26
C GLY A 32 -12.49 -0.39 8.13
N VAL A 33 -13.33 -1.36 7.75
CA VAL A 33 -14.51 -1.77 8.53
C VAL A 33 -14.14 -2.62 9.74
N GLY A 34 -13.04 -3.35 9.68
CA GLY A 34 -12.49 -4.12 10.81
C GLY A 34 -11.97 -3.18 11.90
N GLY A 35 -12.41 -3.37 13.13
CA GLY A 35 -12.00 -2.54 14.26
C GLY A 35 -12.17 -3.26 15.58
N ILE A 36 -11.61 -2.67 16.65
CA ILE A 36 -11.81 -3.12 18.02
C ILE A 36 -13.15 -2.62 18.56
N PRO A 37 -13.75 -3.32 19.49
CA PRO A 37 -14.97 -2.86 20.14
C PRO A 37 -14.81 -1.51 20.83
N ASN A 38 -15.84 -0.68 20.75
CA ASN A 38 -15.95 0.59 21.48
C ASN A 38 -16.19 0.36 22.99
N LYS A 39 -16.44 1.44 23.74
CA LYS A 39 -16.73 1.38 25.19
C LYS A 39 -18.00 0.58 25.53
N GLU A 40 -18.88 0.39 24.56
CA GLU A 40 -20.13 -0.39 24.69
C GLU A 40 -19.92 -1.87 24.31
N GLY A 41 -18.71 -2.28 23.99
CA GLY A 41 -18.36 -3.63 23.59
C GLY A 41 -18.74 -3.97 22.14
N LYS A 42 -19.05 -2.98 21.30
CA LYS A 42 -19.44 -3.17 19.90
C LYS A 42 -18.39 -2.64 18.94
N THR A 43 -18.10 -3.42 17.91
CA THR A 43 -17.33 -2.93 16.75
C THR A 43 -18.16 -1.91 15.96
N ALA A 44 -17.52 -1.15 15.07
CA ALA A 44 -18.23 -0.21 14.19
C ALA A 44 -19.29 -0.93 13.33
N LEU A 45 -18.98 -2.13 12.86
CA LEU A 45 -19.90 -2.94 12.05
C LEU A 45 -21.11 -3.41 12.87
N GLU A 46 -20.91 -3.83 14.13
CA GLU A 46 -21.99 -4.23 15.03
C GLU A 46 -22.87 -3.06 15.50
N ALA A 47 -22.32 -1.84 15.52
CA ALA A 47 -23.06 -0.63 15.87
C ALA A 47 -23.81 -0.01 14.70
N ALA A 48 -23.42 -0.32 13.47
CA ALA A 48 -24.03 0.24 12.26
C ALA A 48 -25.35 -0.46 11.91
N HIS A 49 -26.21 0.27 11.19
CA HIS A 49 -27.44 -0.30 10.60
C HIS A 49 -27.10 -0.93 9.25
N THR A 50 -26.90 -2.23 9.21
CA THR A 50 -26.40 -2.97 8.04
C THR A 50 -27.39 -4.00 7.52
N HIS A 51 -28.68 -3.67 7.50
CA HIS A 51 -29.78 -4.59 7.20
C HIS A 51 -29.54 -5.49 5.96
N ASN A 52 -29.07 -4.94 4.86
CA ASN A 52 -28.81 -5.72 3.65
C ASN A 52 -27.61 -6.68 3.80
N LEU A 53 -26.56 -6.25 4.51
CA LEU A 53 -25.42 -7.11 4.81
C LEU A 53 -25.80 -8.22 5.78
N ASP A 54 -26.65 -7.90 6.77
CA ASP A 54 -27.15 -8.89 7.74
C ASP A 54 -27.96 -9.98 7.04
N LEU A 55 -28.87 -9.59 6.12
CA LEU A 55 -29.62 -10.54 5.30
C LEU A 55 -28.71 -11.38 4.38
N LEU A 56 -27.67 -10.78 3.84
CA LEU A 56 -26.71 -11.50 3.02
C LEU A 56 -25.91 -12.50 3.86
N ALA A 57 -25.43 -12.08 5.04
CA ALA A 57 -24.68 -12.93 5.96
C ALA A 57 -25.49 -14.16 6.41
N GLN A 58 -26.79 -13.99 6.70
CA GLN A 58 -27.69 -15.09 7.08
C GLN A 58 -27.82 -16.19 6.01
N ARG A 59 -27.56 -15.85 4.74
CA ARG A 59 -27.70 -16.76 3.59
C ARG A 59 -26.36 -17.16 2.98
N SER A 60 -25.24 -16.79 3.62
CA SER A 60 -23.90 -16.96 3.09
C SER A 60 -23.01 -17.73 4.05
N SER A 61 -21.90 -18.22 3.56
CA SER A 61 -20.81 -18.70 4.40
C SER A 61 -19.97 -17.50 4.84
N CYS A 62 -19.86 -17.31 6.15
CA CYS A 62 -19.06 -16.25 6.75
C CYS A 62 -17.79 -16.80 7.40
N GLY A 63 -16.75 -16.00 7.48
CA GLY A 63 -15.50 -16.39 8.11
C GLY A 63 -14.58 -15.19 8.33
N LEU A 64 -13.39 -15.46 8.86
CA LEU A 64 -12.33 -14.49 9.07
C LEU A 64 -11.14 -14.86 8.18
N THR A 65 -10.46 -13.85 7.66
CA THR A 65 -9.21 -14.01 6.91
C THR A 65 -8.06 -13.38 7.67
N VAL A 66 -6.89 -14.02 7.60
CA VAL A 66 -5.62 -13.45 8.02
C VAL A 66 -4.86 -13.07 6.74
N PRO A 67 -4.82 -11.79 6.36
CA PRO A 67 -4.31 -11.40 5.04
C PRO A 67 -2.84 -11.71 4.82
N VAL A 68 -2.01 -11.67 5.85
CA VAL A 68 -0.57 -11.99 5.75
C VAL A 68 -0.24 -13.17 6.63
N LEU A 69 0.04 -12.94 7.91
CA LEU A 69 0.28 -13.97 8.92
C LEU A 69 -0.29 -13.51 10.26
N PRO A 70 -0.61 -14.43 11.19
CA PRO A 70 -1.01 -14.06 12.55
C PRO A 70 0.02 -13.15 13.20
N GLY A 71 -0.45 -12.04 13.82
CA GLY A 71 0.40 -11.05 14.48
C GLY A 71 1.09 -10.05 13.57
N ILE A 72 0.92 -10.15 12.24
CA ILE A 72 1.42 -9.16 11.28
C ILE A 72 0.29 -8.24 10.84
N THR A 73 0.44 -6.94 11.12
CA THR A 73 -0.50 -5.94 10.62
C THR A 73 -0.36 -5.80 9.10
N PRO A 74 -1.41 -6.13 8.33
CA PRO A 74 -1.36 -6.03 6.89
C PRO A 74 -1.38 -4.57 6.45
N GLY A 75 -0.36 -4.13 5.74
CA GLY A 75 -0.45 -2.89 4.97
C GLY A 75 -1.34 -3.08 3.74
N SER A 76 -1.80 -1.98 3.12
CA SER A 76 -2.71 -2.06 1.96
C SER A 76 -2.15 -2.90 0.80
N GLY A 77 -0.87 -2.78 0.48
CA GLY A 77 -0.22 -3.57 -0.58
C GLY A 77 -0.29 -5.08 -0.31
N PRO A 78 0.32 -5.59 0.77
CA PRO A 78 0.29 -7.01 1.13
C PRO A 78 -1.11 -7.59 1.25
N ALA A 79 -2.06 -6.82 1.83
CA ALA A 79 -3.44 -7.26 1.96
C ALA A 79 -4.11 -7.45 0.59
N HIS A 80 -3.91 -6.53 -0.36
CA HIS A 80 -4.44 -6.66 -1.71
C HIS A 80 -3.80 -7.82 -2.47
N PHE A 81 -2.48 -8.02 -2.36
CA PHE A 81 -1.83 -9.19 -2.95
C PHE A 81 -2.47 -10.49 -2.46
N SER A 82 -2.69 -10.61 -1.15
CA SER A 82 -3.34 -11.78 -0.57
C SER A 82 -4.77 -11.97 -1.07
N LEU A 83 -5.57 -10.90 -1.19
CA LEU A 83 -6.94 -10.97 -1.71
C LEU A 83 -6.97 -11.47 -3.17
N PHE A 84 -5.96 -11.16 -3.96
CA PHE A 84 -5.83 -11.62 -5.35
C PHE A 84 -5.06 -12.95 -5.48
N GLY A 85 -4.74 -13.62 -4.38
CA GLY A 85 -4.12 -14.94 -4.37
C GLY A 85 -2.59 -14.95 -4.50
N TYR A 86 -1.94 -13.80 -4.48
CA TYR A 86 -0.49 -13.70 -4.44
C TYR A 86 0.05 -13.85 -3.01
N ASP A 87 1.18 -14.50 -2.85
CA ASP A 87 1.85 -14.60 -1.56
C ASP A 87 2.47 -13.25 -1.16
N PRO A 88 1.95 -12.56 -0.13
CA PRO A 88 2.42 -11.23 0.23
C PRO A 88 3.81 -11.22 0.88
N ILE A 89 4.35 -12.39 1.26
CA ILE A 89 5.71 -12.52 1.78
C ILE A 89 6.69 -12.69 0.63
N LYS A 90 6.34 -13.50 -0.35
CA LYS A 90 7.13 -13.73 -1.56
C LYS A 90 7.18 -12.45 -2.43
N TYR A 91 6.05 -11.76 -2.54
CA TYR A 91 5.91 -10.54 -3.35
C TYR A 91 5.80 -9.30 -2.46
N ASN A 92 6.85 -9.06 -1.68
CA ASN A 92 6.93 -7.86 -0.84
C ASN A 92 7.22 -6.62 -1.70
N VAL A 93 6.18 -5.98 -2.19
CA VAL A 93 6.27 -4.79 -3.03
C VAL A 93 6.09 -3.54 -2.17
N GLY A 94 7.07 -2.65 -2.20
CA GLY A 94 7.07 -1.40 -1.43
C GLY A 94 6.02 -0.40 -1.91
N ARG A 95 5.63 0.52 -1.02
CA ARG A 95 4.64 1.58 -1.32
C ARG A 95 5.09 2.52 -2.44
N GLY A 96 6.40 2.74 -2.57
CA GLY A 96 6.97 3.61 -3.60
C GLY A 96 6.67 3.12 -5.00
N ILE A 97 6.92 1.85 -5.28
CA ILE A 97 6.66 1.28 -6.60
C ILE A 97 5.16 1.21 -6.92
N LEU A 98 4.32 0.90 -5.93
CA LEU A 98 2.87 0.87 -6.13
C LEU A 98 2.30 2.26 -6.47
N GLU A 99 2.77 3.30 -5.78
CA GLU A 99 2.37 4.69 -6.07
C GLU A 99 2.91 5.13 -7.45
N ALA A 100 4.16 4.76 -7.78
CA ALA A 100 4.77 5.07 -9.07
C ALA A 100 3.99 4.47 -10.24
N LEU A 101 3.64 3.18 -10.15
CA LEU A 101 2.83 2.50 -11.15
C LEU A 101 1.41 3.08 -11.24
N GLY A 102 0.81 3.47 -10.12
CA GLY A 102 -0.50 4.12 -10.08
C GLY A 102 -0.53 5.51 -10.71
N LEU A 103 0.62 6.15 -10.87
CA LEU A 103 0.81 7.44 -11.52
C LEU A 103 1.47 7.31 -12.91
N ASP A 104 1.50 6.12 -13.49
CA ASP A 104 2.12 5.81 -14.78
C ASP A 104 3.61 6.22 -14.88
N VAL A 105 4.32 6.24 -13.74
CA VAL A 105 5.76 6.51 -13.70
C VAL A 105 6.52 5.28 -14.17
N SER A 106 7.29 5.43 -15.23
CA SER A 106 8.16 4.37 -15.73
C SER A 106 9.31 4.10 -14.75
N VAL A 107 9.49 2.82 -14.38
CA VAL A 107 10.51 2.38 -13.42
C VAL A 107 11.35 1.27 -14.04
N GLY A 108 12.66 1.47 -14.09
CA GLY A 108 13.64 0.54 -14.62
C GLY A 108 14.47 -0.16 -13.52
N PRO A 109 15.38 -1.07 -13.92
CA PRO A 109 16.19 -1.86 -12.97
C PRO A 109 17.17 -1.07 -12.09
N GLN A 110 17.47 0.18 -12.46
CA GLN A 110 18.36 1.06 -11.70
C GLN A 110 17.61 2.14 -10.92
N ASP A 111 16.27 2.06 -10.92
CA ASP A 111 15.43 3.02 -10.25
C ASP A 111 15.00 2.50 -8.88
N MET A 112 15.01 3.38 -7.91
CA MET A 112 14.40 3.21 -6.61
C MET A 112 13.28 4.23 -6.44
N THR A 113 12.13 3.80 -5.98
CA THR A 113 10.98 4.67 -5.78
C THR A 113 10.56 4.74 -4.33
N ALA A 114 10.21 5.94 -3.86
CA ALA A 114 9.63 6.18 -2.56
C ALA A 114 8.33 6.98 -2.70
N ARG A 115 7.34 6.65 -1.88
CA ARG A 115 6.17 7.48 -1.70
C ARG A 115 6.47 8.54 -0.64
N GLY A 116 6.56 9.79 -1.07
CA GLY A 116 6.72 10.94 -0.19
C GLY A 116 5.40 11.58 0.21
N ASN A 117 5.42 12.26 1.36
CA ASN A 117 4.35 13.12 1.81
C ASN A 117 4.92 14.51 2.11
N PHE A 118 4.22 15.56 1.70
CA PHE A 118 4.43 16.87 2.28
C PHE A 118 3.95 16.86 3.73
N CYS A 119 4.72 17.46 4.62
CA CYS A 119 4.37 17.61 6.04
C CYS A 119 4.51 19.08 6.46
N SER A 120 3.92 19.43 7.59
CA SER A 120 4.15 20.72 8.25
C SER A 120 5.15 20.53 9.38
N LEU A 121 6.07 21.49 9.50
CA LEU A 121 7.09 21.50 10.53
C LEU A 121 6.96 22.77 11.39
N GLN A 122 7.30 22.65 12.68
CA GLN A 122 7.60 23.75 13.56
C GLN A 122 9.03 23.57 14.10
N GLY A 123 9.97 24.35 13.56
CA GLY A 123 11.39 24.03 13.69
C GLY A 123 11.68 22.68 13.03
N ASP A 124 12.24 21.73 13.78
CA ASP A 124 12.57 20.39 13.31
C ASP A 124 11.51 19.34 13.69
N VAL A 125 10.37 19.77 14.25
CA VAL A 125 9.32 18.86 14.72
C VAL A 125 8.19 18.77 13.72
N VAL A 126 7.78 17.55 13.37
CA VAL A 126 6.64 17.29 12.48
C VAL A 126 5.34 17.58 13.24
N THR A 127 4.63 18.63 12.84
CA THR A 127 3.34 19.02 13.45
C THR A 127 2.13 18.48 12.73
N ASP A 128 2.25 18.19 11.44
CA ASP A 128 1.24 17.51 10.65
C ASP A 128 1.92 16.70 9.54
N ARG A 129 1.82 15.40 9.61
CA ARG A 129 2.41 14.44 8.65
C ARG A 129 1.81 14.51 7.25
N ARG A 130 0.77 15.29 7.06
CA ARG A 130 0.02 15.39 5.79
C ARG A 130 -0.15 16.82 5.30
N ALA A 131 0.53 17.79 5.93
CA ALA A 131 0.48 19.22 5.59
C ALA A 131 -0.97 19.74 5.42
N GLY A 132 -1.87 19.43 6.35
CA GLY A 132 -3.29 19.81 6.29
C GLY A 132 -4.04 19.19 5.09
N ARG A 133 -3.50 18.17 4.44
CA ARG A 133 -4.00 17.59 3.18
C ARG A 133 -4.15 18.67 2.10
N ILE A 134 -3.03 19.33 1.79
CA ILE A 134 -2.97 20.33 0.71
C ILE A 134 -3.67 19.82 -0.55
N SER A 135 -4.21 20.74 -1.35
CA SER A 135 -4.87 20.36 -2.60
C SER A 135 -3.89 19.73 -3.60
N THR A 136 -4.38 18.86 -4.47
CA THR A 136 -3.58 18.27 -5.55
C THR A 136 -2.95 19.33 -6.45
N GLU A 137 -3.64 20.46 -6.66
CA GLU A 137 -3.11 21.60 -7.41
C GLU A 137 -1.90 22.24 -6.72
N THR A 138 -2.01 22.51 -5.42
CA THR A 138 -0.89 23.00 -4.60
C THR A 138 0.30 22.05 -4.62
N ASN A 139 0.04 20.76 -4.50
CA ASN A 139 1.06 19.72 -4.64
C ASN A 139 1.78 19.84 -6.00
N GLY A 140 1.03 19.94 -7.10
CA GLY A 140 1.59 20.09 -8.45
C GLY A 140 2.50 21.31 -8.58
N GLN A 141 2.11 22.44 -8.00
CA GLN A 141 2.94 23.66 -7.96
C GLN A 141 4.23 23.46 -7.17
N LEU A 142 4.16 22.85 -5.99
CA LEU A 142 5.33 22.55 -5.17
C LEU A 142 6.28 21.58 -5.87
N ILE A 143 5.77 20.50 -6.46
CA ILE A 143 6.57 19.54 -7.22
C ILE A 143 7.24 20.21 -8.43
N SER A 144 6.57 21.10 -9.13
CA SER A 144 7.15 21.87 -10.25
C SER A 144 8.33 22.71 -9.79
N LEU A 145 8.20 23.41 -8.68
CA LEU A 145 9.29 24.20 -8.09
C LEU A 145 10.49 23.33 -7.66
N LEU A 146 10.23 22.16 -7.09
CA LEU A 146 11.27 21.22 -6.69
C LEU A 146 12.01 20.64 -7.91
N LYS A 147 11.29 20.28 -8.98
CA LYS A 147 11.89 19.78 -10.23
C LYS A 147 12.84 20.76 -10.90
N GLU A 148 12.58 22.04 -10.77
CA GLU A 148 13.49 23.08 -11.29
C GLU A 148 14.82 23.12 -10.56
N LYS A 149 14.82 22.80 -9.27
CA LYS A 149 15.97 22.94 -8.38
C LYS A 149 16.71 21.63 -8.12
N ILE A 150 16.03 20.50 -8.16
CA ILE A 150 16.58 19.22 -7.76
C ILE A 150 16.40 18.22 -8.90
N ARG A 151 17.48 17.96 -9.64
CA ARG A 151 17.53 16.97 -10.72
C ARG A 151 18.53 15.87 -10.46
N GLU A 152 19.50 16.17 -9.61
CA GLU A 152 20.58 15.26 -9.24
C GLU A 152 21.10 15.62 -7.85
N ILE A 153 21.48 14.63 -7.07
CA ILE A 153 22.16 14.78 -5.78
C ILE A 153 23.29 13.74 -5.75
N ASP A 154 24.53 14.19 -5.67
CA ASP A 154 25.73 13.34 -5.56
C ASP A 154 25.81 12.23 -6.65
N GLY A 155 25.45 12.56 -7.89
CA GLY A 155 25.46 11.63 -9.01
C GLY A 155 24.23 10.73 -9.10
N VAL A 156 23.26 10.88 -8.19
CA VAL A 156 21.97 10.17 -8.22
C VAL A 156 20.93 11.04 -8.92
N GLY A 157 20.38 10.56 -10.01
CA GLY A 157 19.28 11.23 -10.70
C GLY A 157 18.03 11.28 -9.82
N VAL A 158 17.35 12.44 -9.79
CA VAL A 158 16.17 12.69 -8.97
C VAL A 158 15.01 13.08 -9.87
N GLU A 159 13.91 12.32 -9.79
CA GLU A 159 12.65 12.63 -10.45
C GLU A 159 11.52 12.63 -9.42
N LEU A 160 10.69 13.68 -9.47
CA LEU A 160 9.54 13.85 -8.58
C LEU A 160 8.27 13.83 -9.41
N THR A 161 7.23 13.13 -8.94
CA THR A 161 5.93 13.12 -9.61
C THR A 161 4.83 13.42 -8.61
N SER A 162 4.02 14.44 -8.91
CA SER A 162 2.88 14.84 -8.08
C SER A 162 1.87 13.71 -7.99
N GLY A 163 1.43 13.40 -6.78
CA GLY A 163 0.34 12.49 -6.49
C GLY A 163 -0.92 13.24 -6.04
N LYS A 164 -1.80 12.55 -5.36
CA LYS A 164 -3.04 13.12 -4.82
C LYS A 164 -2.78 13.82 -3.48
N GLU A 165 -3.32 15.03 -3.32
CA GLU A 165 -3.23 15.82 -2.09
C GLU A 165 -1.75 16.04 -1.68
N HIS A 166 -1.36 15.62 -0.48
CA HIS A 166 -0.03 15.75 0.10
C HIS A 166 1.00 14.72 -0.40
N ARG A 167 0.63 13.78 -1.29
CA ARG A 167 1.48 12.68 -1.72
C ARG A 167 2.25 13.00 -2.98
N PHE A 168 3.43 12.42 -3.11
CA PHE A 168 4.23 12.44 -4.33
C PHE A 168 5.08 11.17 -4.44
N VAL A 169 5.58 10.91 -5.64
CA VAL A 169 6.59 9.87 -5.88
C VAL A 169 7.94 10.55 -6.03
N LEU A 170 8.91 10.04 -5.29
CA LEU A 170 10.33 10.27 -5.51
C LEU A 170 10.91 9.06 -6.22
N LYS A 171 11.49 9.27 -7.41
CA LYS A 171 12.27 8.27 -8.12
C LYS A 171 13.74 8.69 -8.12
N LEU A 172 14.59 7.79 -7.67
CA LEU A 172 16.05 7.93 -7.67
C LEU A 172 16.64 6.94 -8.66
N THR A 173 17.57 7.39 -9.48
CA THR A 173 18.20 6.56 -10.52
C THR A 173 19.71 6.50 -10.31
N HIS A 174 20.23 5.34 -9.95
CA HIS A 174 21.65 5.06 -9.88
C HIS A 174 21.91 3.55 -9.71
N PRO A 175 22.95 2.97 -10.35
CA PRO A 175 23.17 1.52 -10.35
C PRO A 175 23.57 0.92 -8.98
N LYS A 176 23.89 1.74 -7.98
CA LYS A 176 24.30 1.30 -6.64
C LYS A 176 23.26 1.58 -5.57
N LEU A 177 22.03 1.94 -5.93
CA LEU A 177 20.97 2.13 -4.96
C LEU A 177 20.54 0.79 -4.36
N SER A 178 20.05 0.85 -3.13
CA SER A 178 19.49 -0.29 -2.40
C SER A 178 18.11 0.08 -1.86
N ASP A 179 17.19 -0.88 -1.92
CA ASP A 179 15.85 -0.78 -1.34
C ASP A 179 15.83 -0.99 0.19
N ARG A 180 16.98 -1.31 0.78
CA ARG A 180 17.14 -1.51 2.23
C ARG A 180 17.23 -0.18 2.98
N LEU A 181 16.20 0.64 2.84
CA LEU A 181 16.06 1.91 3.54
C LEU A 181 14.90 1.83 4.52
N GLY A 182 15.10 2.44 5.70
CA GLY A 182 14.03 2.65 6.67
C GLY A 182 13.01 3.68 6.17
N ASP A 183 11.79 3.60 6.70
CA ASP A 183 10.78 4.64 6.51
C ASP A 183 11.24 5.91 7.26
N ALA A 184 11.28 7.04 6.56
CA ALA A 184 11.64 8.33 7.16
C ALA A 184 10.42 9.05 7.80
N ASP A 185 9.20 8.55 7.57
CA ASP A 185 8.00 9.08 8.22
C ASP A 185 7.96 8.57 9.68
N PRO A 186 7.97 9.45 10.71
CA PRO A 186 7.98 9.03 12.11
C PRO A 186 6.70 8.30 12.54
N GLN A 187 5.67 8.26 11.69
CA GLN A 187 4.35 7.64 11.90
C GLN A 187 3.52 8.32 13.02
N VAL A 188 4.08 9.26 13.74
CA VAL A 188 3.45 10.06 14.80
C VAL A 188 3.76 11.54 14.61
N GLU A 189 2.94 12.41 15.17
CA GLU A 189 3.17 13.86 15.23
C GLU A 189 3.92 14.19 16.53
N GLY A 190 4.70 15.28 16.52
CA GLY A 190 5.50 15.72 17.67
C GLY A 190 6.93 15.15 17.69
N GLU A 191 7.33 14.36 16.70
CA GLU A 191 8.68 13.80 16.54
C GLU A 191 9.52 14.60 15.53
N LYS A 192 10.87 14.42 15.60
CA LYS A 192 11.84 15.03 14.68
C LYS A 192 12.11 14.16 13.49
#